data_dcef2687939cedb27982b1d87f0ac3f5
#
_entry.id   dcef2687939cedb27982b1d87f0ac3f5
#
_cell.length_a   1.000
_cell.length_b   1.000
_cell.length_c   1.000
_cell.angle_alpha   90.00
_cell.angle_beta   90.00
_cell.angle_gamma   90.00
#
_symmetry.space_group_name_H-M   'P 1'
#
loop_
_entity.id
_entity.type
_entity.pdbx_description
1 polymer ?
#
loop_
_entity_poly.entity_id
_entity_poly.type
_entity_poly.pdbx_seq_one_letter_code
_entity_poly.pdbx_strand_id
1 'polypeptide(L)'
;MAAVSTLIDRIYRDFLNKPDDLSAFSRLDGGINNSVTSLTYESGLFSSEEENLLGNGALVEVGQELMLVTAANTSTRTLTVSRGYAGTDAATHADKTNIFINPTFPRKSVYDAVSDNISRLYPSLYNVTTTNVTSNSTYQEVPASTVEVLTSYVQNATGNQYTSA
;
A
#
# COMPACT_ATOMS: atom_id res chain seq x y z
N MET A 1 7.82 -4.04 5.94
CA MET A 1 6.88 -3.35 5.03
C MET A 1 7.52 -2.25 4.18
N ALA A 2 8.59 -1.58 4.64
CA ALA A 2 9.30 -0.59 3.82
C ALA A 2 9.81 -1.11 2.46
N ALA A 3 10.22 -2.38 2.38
CA ALA A 3 10.78 -2.96 1.16
C ALA A 3 9.77 -3.10 -0.01
N VAL A 4 8.51 -3.42 0.28
CA VAL A 4 7.48 -3.60 -0.77
C VAL A 4 7.03 -2.25 -1.32
N SER A 5 6.85 -1.24 -0.49
CA SER A 5 6.54 0.11 -0.94
C SER A 5 7.64 0.70 -1.83
N THR A 6 8.91 0.48 -1.45
CA THR A 6 10.05 0.90 -2.27
C THR A 6 10.10 0.18 -3.62
N LEU A 7 9.74 -1.11 -3.68
CA LEU A 7 9.65 -1.85 -4.93
C LEU A 7 8.54 -1.29 -5.82
N ILE A 8 7.38 -1.00 -5.25
CA ILE A 8 6.26 -0.39 -5.98
C ILE A 8 6.66 0.98 -6.54
N ASP A 9 7.29 1.83 -5.74
CA ASP A 9 7.75 3.15 -6.19
C ASP A 9 8.78 3.03 -7.34
N ARG A 10 9.63 1.99 -7.34
CA ARG A 10 10.54 1.72 -8.46
C ARG A 10 9.78 1.25 -9.71
N ILE A 11 8.79 0.37 -9.56
CA ILE A 11 7.96 -0.10 -10.69
C ILE A 11 7.27 1.10 -11.34
N TYR A 12 6.70 1.99 -10.54
CA TYR A 12 6.10 3.22 -11.08
C TYR A 12 7.10 4.07 -11.82
N ARG A 13 8.23 4.39 -11.19
CA ARG A 13 9.24 5.27 -11.77
C ARG A 13 9.87 4.69 -13.03
N ASP A 14 10.19 3.38 -13.03
CA ASP A 14 11.04 2.78 -14.05
C ASP A 14 10.21 2.16 -15.21
N PHE A 15 8.95 1.79 -14.97
CA PHE A 15 8.15 1.04 -15.95
C PHE A 15 6.77 1.63 -16.25
N LEU A 16 6.10 2.23 -15.26
CA LEU A 16 4.72 2.70 -15.40
C LEU A 16 4.62 4.22 -15.53
N ASN A 17 5.64 4.94 -15.09
CA ASN A 17 5.64 6.39 -15.09
C ASN A 17 5.93 6.91 -16.49
N LYS A 18 4.86 7.17 -17.25
CA LYS A 18 4.98 7.99 -18.44
C LYS A 18 5.07 9.46 -18.03
N PRO A 19 5.87 10.28 -18.74
CA PRO A 19 5.94 11.72 -18.47
C PRO A 19 4.56 12.41 -18.46
N ASP A 20 3.59 11.87 -19.19
CA ASP A 20 2.24 12.40 -19.31
C ASP A 20 1.38 12.14 -18.05
N ASP A 21 1.69 11.12 -17.24
CA ASP A 21 0.97 10.84 -15.98
C ASP A 21 1.39 11.78 -14.84
N LEU A 22 2.47 12.55 -15.02
CA LEU A 22 2.91 13.56 -14.04
C LEU A 22 2.14 14.87 -14.15
N SER A 23 1.41 15.07 -15.24
CA SER A 23 0.65 16.31 -15.50
C SER A 23 -0.68 16.37 -14.76
N ALA A 24 -1.27 15.24 -14.41
CA ALA A 24 -2.61 15.15 -13.80
C ALA A 24 -2.55 14.92 -12.28
N PHE A 25 -1.79 15.72 -11.55
CA PHE A 25 -1.77 15.62 -10.10
C PHE A 25 -1.96 16.98 -9.41
N SER A 26 -2.57 16.93 -8.24
CA SER A 26 -2.62 18.03 -7.28
C SER A 26 -2.20 17.54 -5.91
N ARG A 27 -2.47 18.31 -4.88
CA ARG A 27 -2.20 17.95 -3.49
C ARG A 27 -3.40 18.25 -2.62
N LEU A 28 -3.52 17.52 -1.54
CA LEU A 28 -4.49 17.85 -0.50
C LEU A 28 -4.18 19.24 0.07
N ASP A 29 -5.23 20.07 0.19
CA ASP A 29 -5.22 21.31 0.94
C ASP A 29 -5.92 21.06 2.28
N GLY A 30 -5.13 20.63 3.26
CA GLY A 30 -5.56 20.11 4.53
C GLY A 30 -5.57 18.58 4.59
N GLY A 31 -5.17 18.04 5.74
CA GLY A 31 -5.20 16.57 5.99
C GLY A 31 -6.64 16.08 6.15
N ILE A 32 -6.88 14.81 5.78
CA ILE A 32 -8.16 14.13 5.95
C ILE A 32 -7.99 12.85 6.78
N ASN A 33 -8.96 12.54 7.63
CA ASN A 33 -9.02 11.25 8.32
C ASN A 33 -9.75 10.21 7.48
N ASN A 34 -9.86 8.99 7.97
CA ASN A 34 -10.47 7.86 7.28
C ASN A 34 -12.00 7.91 7.14
N SER A 35 -12.67 8.90 7.72
CA SER A 35 -14.14 9.04 7.68
C SER A 35 -14.62 10.26 6.92
N VAL A 36 -13.75 11.24 6.65
CA VAL A 36 -14.09 12.44 5.91
C VAL A 36 -14.33 12.10 4.45
N THR A 37 -15.48 12.51 3.92
CA THR A 37 -15.89 12.29 2.52
C THR A 37 -15.77 13.55 1.65
N SER A 38 -15.30 14.65 2.22
CA SER A 38 -15.03 15.90 1.51
C SER A 38 -13.54 16.22 1.62
N LEU A 39 -12.89 16.42 0.49
CA LEU A 39 -11.48 16.82 0.43
C LEU A 39 -11.32 18.09 -0.41
N THR A 40 -10.34 18.90 -0.05
CA THR A 40 -9.98 20.11 -0.79
C THR A 40 -8.60 19.89 -1.43
N TYR A 41 -8.44 20.39 -2.65
CA TYR A 41 -7.16 20.29 -3.37
C TYR A 41 -6.53 21.68 -3.56
N GLU A 42 -5.20 21.71 -3.71
CA GLU A 42 -4.46 22.95 -3.90
C GLU A 42 -4.82 23.64 -5.23
N SER A 43 -4.80 24.97 -5.23
CA SER A 43 -5.00 25.77 -6.44
C SER A 43 -3.79 25.74 -7.35
N GLY A 44 -4.03 25.78 -8.66
CA GLY A 44 -2.99 26.01 -9.68
C GLY A 44 -2.09 24.83 -9.99
N LEU A 45 -2.39 23.66 -9.46
CA LEU A 45 -1.68 22.41 -9.80
C LEU A 45 -2.42 21.63 -10.90
N PHE A 46 -3.76 21.69 -10.92
CA PHE A 46 -4.52 21.19 -12.06
C PHE A 46 -4.66 22.27 -13.13
N SER A 47 -4.56 21.89 -14.38
CA SER A 47 -5.00 22.74 -15.51
C SER A 47 -6.52 22.81 -15.54
N SER A 48 -7.09 23.75 -16.27
CA SER A 48 -8.54 23.87 -16.45
C SER A 48 -9.13 22.62 -17.13
N GLU A 49 -8.37 21.93 -17.96
CA GLU A 49 -8.79 20.69 -18.63
C GLU A 49 -8.85 19.54 -17.63
N GLU A 50 -7.89 19.44 -16.73
CA GLU A 50 -7.85 18.43 -15.67
C GLU A 50 -8.94 18.65 -14.63
N GLU A 51 -9.23 19.91 -14.27
CA GLU A 51 -10.37 20.22 -13.40
C GLU A 51 -11.71 19.79 -13.99
N ASN A 52 -11.86 19.83 -15.33
CA ASN A 52 -13.05 19.34 -16.01
C ASN A 52 -13.19 17.80 -15.93
N LEU A 53 -12.11 17.07 -15.70
CA LEU A 53 -12.14 15.60 -15.47
C LEU A 53 -12.61 15.23 -14.07
N LEU A 54 -12.63 16.18 -13.12
CA LEU A 54 -13.07 15.97 -11.73
C LEU A 54 -14.60 15.92 -11.58
N GLY A 55 -15.30 15.34 -12.56
CA GLY A 55 -16.75 15.17 -12.53
C GLY A 55 -17.19 13.97 -11.68
N ASN A 56 -18.51 13.83 -11.56
CA ASN A 56 -19.11 12.63 -10.96
C ASN A 56 -18.68 11.37 -11.74
N GLY A 57 -18.16 10.41 -11.04
CA GLY A 57 -17.62 9.17 -11.61
C GLY A 57 -16.11 9.19 -11.85
N ALA A 58 -15.43 10.33 -11.68
CA ALA A 58 -13.98 10.37 -11.73
C ALA A 58 -13.36 9.57 -10.56
N LEU A 59 -12.19 9.02 -10.80
CA LEU A 59 -11.39 8.36 -9.77
C LEU A 59 -10.29 9.31 -9.31
N VAL A 60 -10.10 9.41 -8.01
CA VAL A 60 -8.94 10.09 -7.42
C VAL A 60 -8.19 9.11 -6.54
N GLU A 61 -6.86 9.13 -6.66
CA GLU A 61 -5.97 8.32 -5.86
C GLU A 61 -5.17 9.21 -4.91
N VAL A 62 -5.21 8.88 -3.63
CA VAL A 62 -4.44 9.55 -2.58
C VAL A 62 -3.65 8.49 -1.80
N GLY A 63 -2.34 8.49 -1.96
CA GLY A 63 -1.50 7.43 -1.41
C GLY A 63 -1.80 6.08 -2.06
N GLN A 64 -2.36 5.15 -1.30
CA GLN A 64 -2.80 3.83 -1.79
C GLN A 64 -4.32 3.70 -1.85
N GLU A 65 -5.04 4.74 -1.46
CA GLU A 65 -6.50 4.74 -1.48
C GLU A 65 -7.03 5.28 -2.80
N LEU A 66 -7.96 4.56 -3.38
CA LEU A 66 -8.75 4.99 -4.52
C LEU A 66 -10.13 5.48 -4.02
N MET A 67 -10.55 6.62 -4.49
CA MET A 67 -11.82 7.26 -4.12
C MET A 67 -12.63 7.57 -5.38
N LEU A 68 -13.93 7.36 -5.32
CA LEU A 68 -14.84 7.73 -6.40
C LEU A 68 -15.43 9.13 -6.12
N VAL A 69 -15.22 10.06 -7.04
CA VAL A 69 -15.81 11.40 -6.96
C VAL A 69 -17.31 11.31 -7.21
N THR A 70 -18.11 11.78 -6.27
CA THR A 70 -19.56 11.85 -6.37
C THR A 70 -20.06 13.26 -6.68
N ALA A 71 -19.29 14.27 -6.29
CA ALA A 71 -19.53 15.67 -6.68
C ALA A 71 -18.21 16.45 -6.65
N ALA A 72 -18.10 17.44 -7.52
CA ALA A 72 -16.96 18.33 -7.56
C ALA A 72 -17.44 19.79 -7.62
N ASN A 73 -16.79 20.65 -6.85
CA ASN A 73 -16.95 22.09 -6.91
C ASN A 73 -15.58 22.72 -7.15
N THR A 74 -15.31 23.05 -8.42
CA THR A 74 -14.03 23.62 -8.84
C THR A 74 -13.83 25.05 -8.31
N SER A 75 -14.89 25.80 -8.09
CA SER A 75 -14.80 27.17 -7.53
C SER A 75 -14.27 27.14 -6.08
N THR A 76 -14.66 26.15 -5.30
CA THR A 76 -14.18 25.96 -3.92
C THR A 76 -13.07 24.91 -3.83
N ARG A 77 -12.71 24.28 -4.94
CA ARG A 77 -11.73 23.17 -5.03
C ARG A 77 -12.05 22.02 -4.07
N THR A 78 -13.32 21.70 -3.95
CA THR A 78 -13.81 20.68 -3.03
C THR A 78 -14.37 19.51 -3.81
N LEU A 79 -13.93 18.30 -3.47
CA LEU A 79 -14.46 17.05 -4.01
C LEU A 79 -15.23 16.32 -2.90
N THR A 80 -16.43 15.87 -3.23
CA THR A 80 -17.14 14.89 -2.41
C THR A 80 -16.86 13.50 -2.98
N VAL A 81 -16.42 12.57 -2.13
CA VAL A 81 -15.93 11.26 -2.56
C VAL A 81 -16.55 10.12 -1.77
N SER A 82 -16.69 9.00 -2.45
CA SER A 82 -16.87 7.70 -1.79
C SER A 82 -15.50 7.09 -1.53
N ARG A 83 -15.21 6.84 -0.26
CA ARG A 83 -13.93 6.36 0.24
C ARG A 83 -13.77 4.85 0.03
N GLY A 84 -12.53 4.37 -0.02
CA GLY A 84 -12.23 2.95 -0.10
C GLY A 84 -12.76 2.27 -1.37
N TYR A 85 -12.77 2.98 -2.50
CA TYR A 85 -13.29 2.45 -3.75
C TYR A 85 -12.40 1.33 -4.32
N ALA A 86 -13.04 0.40 -5.08
CA ALA A 86 -12.36 -0.73 -5.74
C ALA A 86 -11.51 -1.61 -4.79
N GLY A 87 -11.97 -1.80 -3.55
CA GLY A 87 -11.31 -2.69 -2.59
C GLY A 87 -10.07 -2.08 -1.92
N THR A 88 -9.91 -0.76 -2.00
CA THR A 88 -8.93 -0.05 -1.17
C THR A 88 -9.51 0.27 0.20
N ASP A 89 -8.64 0.51 1.19
CA ASP A 89 -9.07 0.91 2.53
C ASP A 89 -9.06 2.43 2.69
N ALA A 90 -10.10 2.97 3.33
CA ALA A 90 -10.14 4.38 3.70
C ALA A 90 -9.07 4.68 4.77
N ALA A 91 -8.13 5.55 4.45
CA ALA A 91 -6.97 5.87 5.27
C ALA A 91 -6.91 7.35 5.67
N THR A 92 -6.10 7.66 6.66
CA THR A 92 -5.74 9.04 6.99
C THR A 92 -4.65 9.52 6.06
N HIS A 93 -4.84 10.69 5.46
CA HIS A 93 -3.86 11.33 4.59
C HIS A 93 -3.45 12.67 5.15
N ALA A 94 -2.15 12.92 5.14
CA ALA A 94 -1.58 14.18 5.60
C ALA A 94 -1.87 15.32 4.62
N ASP A 95 -1.81 16.55 5.12
CA ASP A 95 -1.76 17.74 4.25
C ASP A 95 -0.64 17.62 3.21
N LYS A 96 -0.87 18.15 2.02
CA LYS A 96 0.07 18.12 0.88
C LYS A 96 0.36 16.72 0.30
N THR A 97 -0.42 15.70 0.67
CA THR A 97 -0.35 14.39 -0.01
C THR A 97 -0.83 14.55 -1.46
N ASN A 98 -0.11 13.94 -2.39
CA ASN A 98 -0.45 14.01 -3.82
C ASN A 98 -1.79 13.35 -4.13
N ILE A 99 -2.55 13.98 -5.03
CA ILE A 99 -3.81 13.49 -5.58
C ILE A 99 -3.60 13.25 -7.07
N PHE A 100 -3.89 12.05 -7.56
CA PHE A 100 -3.88 11.72 -8.98
C PHE A 100 -5.31 11.53 -9.48
N ILE A 101 -5.61 12.02 -10.68
CA ILE A 101 -6.92 11.88 -11.31
C ILE A 101 -6.87 10.74 -12.32
N ASN A 102 -7.86 9.86 -12.27
CA ASN A 102 -8.04 8.75 -13.20
C ASN A 102 -6.74 7.98 -13.48
N PRO A 103 -6.04 7.48 -12.45
CA PRO A 103 -4.76 6.82 -12.64
C PRO A 103 -4.93 5.60 -13.55
N THR A 104 -4.11 5.51 -14.60
CA THR A 104 -4.11 4.34 -15.51
C THR A 104 -3.77 3.06 -14.78
N PHE A 105 -2.87 3.14 -13.82
CA PHE A 105 -2.46 2.03 -12.97
C PHE A 105 -2.59 2.44 -11.50
N PRO A 106 -3.73 2.17 -10.84
CA PRO A 106 -3.87 2.44 -9.41
C PRO A 106 -2.82 1.71 -8.59
N ARG A 107 -2.25 2.37 -7.58
CA ARG A 107 -1.19 1.80 -6.71
C ARG A 107 -1.61 0.48 -6.08
N LYS A 108 -2.86 0.38 -5.67
CA LYS A 108 -3.41 -0.86 -5.11
C LYS A 108 -3.34 -2.01 -6.10
N SER A 109 -3.70 -1.81 -7.37
CA SER A 109 -3.64 -2.84 -8.40
C SER A 109 -2.22 -3.33 -8.65
N VAL A 110 -1.24 -2.43 -8.63
CA VAL A 110 0.18 -2.79 -8.74
C VAL A 110 0.65 -3.56 -7.51
N TYR A 111 0.23 -3.13 -6.32
CA TYR A 111 0.52 -3.84 -5.07
C TYR A 111 -0.02 -5.27 -5.10
N ASP A 112 -1.27 -5.45 -5.50
CA ASP A 112 -1.91 -6.76 -5.57
C ASP A 112 -1.21 -7.67 -6.58
N ALA A 113 -0.87 -7.15 -7.77
CA ALA A 113 -0.13 -7.89 -8.77
C ALA A 113 1.25 -8.34 -8.28
N VAL A 114 1.98 -7.49 -7.57
CA VAL A 114 3.27 -7.82 -6.96
C VAL A 114 3.09 -8.87 -5.87
N SER A 115 2.12 -8.70 -5.00
CA SER A 115 1.81 -9.62 -3.90
C SER A 115 1.44 -11.02 -4.42
N ASP A 116 0.58 -11.09 -5.45
CA ASP A 116 0.19 -12.34 -6.09
C ASP A 116 1.39 -13.06 -6.72
N ASN A 117 2.28 -12.31 -7.38
CA ASN A 117 3.47 -12.92 -7.97
C ASN A 117 4.45 -13.44 -6.91
N ILE A 118 4.64 -12.68 -5.81
CA ILE A 118 5.46 -13.15 -4.68
C ILE A 118 4.86 -14.42 -4.07
N SER A 119 3.54 -14.46 -3.89
CA SER A 119 2.86 -15.64 -3.34
C SER A 119 3.02 -16.90 -4.19
N ARG A 120 3.11 -16.74 -5.52
CA ARG A 120 3.34 -17.85 -6.46
C ARG A 120 4.77 -18.40 -6.43
N LEU A 121 5.71 -17.67 -5.84
CA LEU A 121 7.09 -18.13 -5.67
C LEU A 121 7.23 -19.16 -4.53
N TYR A 122 6.22 -19.32 -3.67
CA TYR A 122 6.17 -20.39 -2.69
C TYR A 122 5.94 -21.75 -3.39
N PRO A 123 6.62 -22.84 -3.01
CA PRO A 123 7.63 -22.97 -1.95
C PRO A 123 9.07 -22.64 -2.36
N SER A 124 9.30 -22.12 -3.57
CA SER A 124 10.66 -21.86 -4.09
C SER A 124 11.36 -20.71 -3.39
N LEU A 125 10.58 -19.78 -2.84
CA LEU A 125 11.08 -18.61 -2.09
C LEU A 125 10.34 -18.54 -0.75
N TYR A 126 11.06 -18.59 0.36
CA TYR A 126 10.53 -18.44 1.71
C TYR A 126 11.53 -17.73 2.61
N ASN A 127 11.02 -17.09 3.64
CA ASN A 127 11.86 -16.44 4.64
C ASN A 127 12.14 -17.43 5.78
N VAL A 128 13.41 -17.66 6.07
CA VAL A 128 13.84 -18.49 7.20
C VAL A 128 14.16 -17.59 8.38
N THR A 129 13.47 -17.80 9.48
CA THR A 129 13.78 -17.14 10.74
C THR A 129 14.16 -18.17 11.80
N THR A 130 15.15 -17.81 12.62
CA THR A 130 15.55 -18.61 13.78
C THR A 130 14.90 -18.01 15.02
N THR A 131 14.16 -18.79 15.77
CA THR A 131 13.56 -18.39 17.04
C THR A 131 14.13 -19.25 18.16
N ASN A 132 14.67 -18.61 19.18
CA ASN A 132 15.09 -19.30 20.40
C ASN A 132 13.88 -19.49 21.30
N VAL A 133 13.59 -20.71 21.67
CA VAL A 133 12.54 -21.03 22.64
C VAL A 133 13.17 -21.57 23.92
N THR A 134 12.75 -21.05 25.07
CA THR A 134 13.24 -21.53 26.37
C THR A 134 12.47 -22.80 26.74
N SER A 135 13.19 -23.91 26.82
CA SER A 135 12.58 -25.21 27.03
C SER A 135 12.44 -25.54 28.51
N ASN A 136 11.23 -25.39 29.04
CA ASN A 136 10.82 -25.99 30.31
C ASN A 136 9.63 -26.95 30.16
N SER A 137 9.22 -27.26 28.94
CA SER A 137 8.10 -28.14 28.65
C SER A 137 8.39 -29.07 27.50
N THR A 138 7.67 -30.18 27.46
CA THR A 138 7.76 -31.18 26.40
C THR A 138 7.26 -30.67 25.05
N TYR A 139 6.40 -29.65 25.09
CA TYR A 139 5.81 -29.01 23.90
C TYR A 139 6.26 -27.56 23.81
N GLN A 140 6.65 -27.15 22.63
CA GLN A 140 7.05 -25.78 22.32
C GLN A 140 6.09 -25.22 21.29
N GLU A 141 5.57 -24.02 21.55
CA GLU A 141 4.75 -23.30 20.60
C GLU A 141 5.66 -22.61 19.58
N VAL A 142 5.39 -22.83 18.32
CA VAL A 142 6.00 -22.08 17.21
C VAL A 142 5.16 -20.83 16.91
N PRO A 143 5.76 -19.74 16.38
CA PRO A 143 5.00 -18.57 15.99
C PRO A 143 3.84 -18.93 15.06
N ALA A 144 2.68 -18.27 15.25
CA ALA A 144 1.47 -18.54 14.47
C ALA A 144 1.64 -18.35 12.94
N SER A 145 2.66 -17.60 12.52
CA SER A 145 3.02 -17.39 11.12
C SER A 145 3.95 -18.48 10.56
N THR A 146 4.28 -19.51 11.35
CA THR A 146 5.18 -20.58 10.91
C THR A 146 4.44 -21.49 9.91
N VAL A 147 5.00 -21.63 8.71
CA VAL A 147 4.45 -22.51 7.68
C VAL A 147 5.04 -23.90 7.80
N GLU A 148 6.35 -23.99 8.07
CA GLU A 148 7.10 -25.23 8.19
C GLU A 148 8.27 -25.07 9.15
N VAL A 149 8.57 -26.11 9.92
CA VAL A 149 9.77 -26.21 10.75
C VAL A 149 10.82 -27.01 9.97
N LEU A 150 11.84 -26.33 9.48
CA LEU A 150 12.89 -26.94 8.66
C LEU A 150 13.86 -27.76 9.51
N THR A 151 14.24 -27.24 10.66
CA THR A 151 15.21 -27.90 11.56
C THR A 151 14.97 -27.43 12.98
N SER A 152 15.02 -28.35 13.93
CA SER A 152 15.06 -28.04 15.35
C SER A 152 16.33 -28.59 15.97
N TYR A 153 16.92 -27.88 16.89
CA TYR A 153 18.07 -28.36 17.67
C TYR A 153 18.01 -27.82 19.10
N VAL A 154 18.63 -28.56 20.00
CA VAL A 154 18.78 -28.15 21.39
C VAL A 154 20.21 -27.65 21.59
N GLN A 155 20.33 -26.45 22.18
CA GLN A 155 21.63 -25.89 22.52
C GLN A 155 21.82 -25.95 24.05
N ASN A 156 22.96 -26.45 24.46
CA ASN A 156 23.33 -26.47 25.89
C ASN A 156 23.88 -25.10 26.33
N ALA A 157 24.09 -24.91 27.62
CA ALA A 157 24.62 -23.68 28.20
C ALA A 157 26.03 -23.29 27.69
N THR A 158 26.77 -24.22 27.08
CA THR A 158 28.09 -23.99 26.46
C THR A 158 28.01 -23.70 24.98
N GLY A 159 26.81 -23.63 24.39
CA GLY A 159 26.62 -23.30 22.97
C GLY A 159 26.72 -24.46 22.00
N ASN A 160 26.89 -25.71 22.48
CA ASN A 160 26.87 -26.88 21.60
C ASN A 160 25.45 -27.18 21.13
N GLN A 161 25.28 -27.42 19.83
CA GLN A 161 24.00 -27.74 19.21
C GLN A 161 23.85 -29.24 19.05
N TYR A 162 22.65 -29.73 19.35
CA TYR A 162 22.28 -31.14 19.18
C TYR A 162 21.00 -31.19 18.33
N THR A 163 21.02 -31.90 17.22
CA THR A 163 19.81 -32.18 16.45
C THR A 163 18.94 -33.18 17.22
N SER A 164 17.65 -32.86 17.34
CA SER A 164 16.67 -33.86 17.79
C SER A 164 16.55 -34.93 16.68
N ALA A 165 16.77 -36.17 17.05
CA ALA A 165 16.51 -37.31 16.18
C ALA A 165 15.01 -37.54 16.01
#